data_48d2edb8f8bc3ad4461d1fa2e8ea2a55
#
_entry.id   48d2edb8f8bc3ad4461d1fa2e8ea2a55
#
_cell.length_a   1.000
_cell.length_b   1.000
_cell.length_c   1.000
_cell.angle_alpha   90.00
_cell.angle_beta   90.00
_cell.angle_gamma   90.00
#
_symmetry.space_group_name_H-M   'P 1'
#
loop_
_entity.id
_entity.type
_entity.pdbx_description
1 polymer ?
#
loop_
_entity_poly.entity_id
_entity_poly.type
_entity_poly.pdbx_seq_one_letter_code
_entity_poly.pdbx_strand_id
1 'polypeptide(L)'
;MDEELRSLTERLRQEAGGSAAYEHLVATRDPGELAEVLTAPGQPLWARELAAFRLGLAGDRRAFESLVLLLNHRDPPRCVGAAYALARLGDPRTARAAAALATNELRVAYALHPVRLLVELRAPESVPALITTLERRLRPHDPYRRVALACVEGLGTLGDVRARPVLTEALAHPALAEAAVDALARIPKSG
;
A
#
# COMPACT_ATOMS: atom_id res chain seq x y z
N MET A 1 -14.50 0.23 4.09
CA MET A 1 -14.73 0.16 2.61
C MET A 1 -15.40 1.42 2.09
N ASP A 2 -16.57 1.78 2.60
CA ASP A 2 -17.37 2.90 2.05
C ASP A 2 -16.79 4.29 2.34
N GLU A 3 -16.01 4.45 3.40
CA GLU A 3 -15.41 5.74 3.78
C GLU A 3 -14.18 6.08 2.94
N GLU A 4 -13.31 5.10 2.68
CA GLU A 4 -12.12 5.31 1.83
C GLU A 4 -12.53 5.58 0.38
N LEU A 5 -13.54 4.86 -0.12
CA LEU A 5 -14.09 5.09 -1.45
C LEU A 5 -14.75 6.47 -1.54
N ARG A 6 -15.52 6.86 -0.54
CA ARG A 6 -16.15 8.20 -0.49
C ARG A 6 -15.10 9.32 -0.42
N SER A 7 -14.08 9.15 0.41
CA SER A 7 -12.98 10.13 0.53
C SER A 7 -12.22 10.26 -0.78
N LEU A 8 -11.92 9.14 -1.47
CA LEU A 8 -11.30 9.15 -2.80
C LEU A 8 -12.18 9.91 -3.80
N THR A 9 -13.45 9.55 -3.90
CA THR A 9 -14.38 10.12 -4.88
C THR A 9 -14.58 11.61 -4.66
N GLU A 10 -14.74 12.05 -3.40
CA GLU A 10 -14.88 13.46 -3.07
C GLU A 10 -13.63 14.27 -3.44
N ARG A 11 -12.43 13.76 -3.11
CA ARG A 11 -11.17 14.41 -3.47
C ARG A 11 -11.02 14.51 -4.99
N LEU A 12 -11.28 13.44 -5.73
CA LEU A 12 -11.18 13.45 -7.20
C LEU A 12 -12.21 14.38 -7.84
N ARG A 13 -13.41 14.49 -7.27
CA ARG A 13 -14.44 15.44 -7.71
C ARG A 13 -14.00 16.88 -7.54
N GLN A 14 -13.37 17.19 -6.40
CA GLN A 14 -12.83 18.53 -6.14
C GLN A 14 -11.69 18.85 -7.10
N GLU A 15 -10.74 17.94 -7.32
CA GLU A 15 -9.64 18.11 -8.27
C GLU A 15 -10.13 18.28 -9.71
N ALA A 16 -11.22 17.63 -10.08
CA ALA A 16 -11.85 17.73 -11.39
C ALA A 16 -12.70 18.99 -11.56
N GLY A 17 -12.92 19.77 -10.49
CA GLY A 17 -13.77 20.97 -10.51
C GLY A 17 -15.23 20.70 -10.89
N GLY A 18 -15.75 19.49 -10.64
CA GLY A 18 -17.10 19.11 -11.03
C GLY A 18 -17.33 19.05 -12.55
N SER A 19 -16.27 18.80 -13.33
CA SER A 19 -16.33 18.81 -14.80
C SER A 19 -17.23 17.70 -15.35
N ALA A 20 -17.81 17.91 -16.53
CA ALA A 20 -18.57 16.90 -17.26
C ALA A 20 -17.73 15.64 -17.56
N ALA A 21 -16.42 15.79 -17.75
CA ALA A 21 -15.49 14.67 -17.93
C ALA A 21 -15.41 13.79 -16.67
N TYR A 22 -15.48 14.37 -15.47
CA TYR A 22 -15.51 13.60 -14.22
C TYR A 22 -16.81 12.80 -14.12
N GLU A 23 -17.96 13.43 -14.33
CA GLU A 23 -19.27 12.75 -14.27
C GLU A 23 -19.35 11.63 -15.31
N HIS A 24 -18.80 11.85 -16.49
CA HIS A 24 -18.71 10.83 -17.53
C HIS A 24 -17.85 9.64 -17.09
N LEU A 25 -16.62 9.89 -16.58
CA LEU A 25 -15.74 8.82 -16.11
C LEU A 25 -16.28 8.07 -14.88
N VAL A 26 -17.08 8.73 -14.04
CA VAL A 26 -17.77 8.05 -12.93
C VAL A 26 -18.90 7.16 -13.45
N ALA A 27 -19.62 7.59 -14.49
CA ALA A 27 -20.78 6.86 -15.03
C ALA A 27 -20.39 5.72 -15.99
N THR A 28 -19.26 5.85 -16.72
CA THR A 28 -18.88 4.85 -17.73
C THR A 28 -18.71 3.47 -17.11
N ARG A 29 -19.16 2.43 -17.83
CA ARG A 29 -18.99 1.01 -17.45
C ARG A 29 -18.06 0.27 -18.42
N ASP A 30 -17.56 0.96 -19.44
CA ASP A 30 -16.67 0.37 -20.43
C ASP A 30 -15.23 0.32 -19.90
N PRO A 31 -14.66 -0.87 -19.66
CA PRO A 31 -13.27 -1.02 -19.24
C PRO A 31 -12.29 -0.56 -20.32
N GLY A 32 -12.68 -0.59 -21.61
CA GLY A 32 -11.86 -0.13 -22.72
C GLY A 32 -11.63 1.38 -22.63
N GLU A 33 -12.70 2.15 -22.47
CA GLU A 33 -12.65 3.58 -22.28
C GLU A 33 -11.81 3.99 -21.07
N LEU A 34 -11.99 3.32 -19.92
CA LEU A 34 -11.17 3.56 -18.73
C LEU A 34 -9.69 3.26 -18.98
N ALA A 35 -9.37 2.20 -19.73
CA ALA A 35 -7.99 1.86 -20.07
C ALA A 35 -7.34 2.87 -21.02
N GLU A 36 -8.10 3.45 -21.95
CA GLU A 36 -7.60 4.52 -22.81
C GLU A 36 -7.19 5.76 -22.01
N VAL A 37 -7.93 6.11 -20.95
CA VAL A 37 -7.57 7.23 -20.05
C VAL A 37 -6.20 7.02 -19.39
N LEU A 38 -5.80 5.78 -19.10
CA LEU A 38 -4.50 5.51 -18.47
C LEU A 38 -3.32 5.85 -19.39
N THR A 39 -3.49 5.68 -20.70
CA THR A 39 -2.43 5.77 -21.70
C THR A 39 -2.53 7.04 -22.56
N ALA A 40 -3.69 7.69 -22.60
CA ALA A 40 -3.90 8.88 -23.44
C ALA A 40 -3.01 10.04 -22.97
N PRO A 41 -2.28 10.70 -23.91
CA PRO A 41 -1.48 11.87 -23.60
C PRO A 41 -2.35 13.02 -23.07
N GLY A 42 -1.84 13.74 -22.06
CA GLY A 42 -2.51 14.94 -21.55
C GLY A 42 -3.67 14.71 -20.59
N GLN A 43 -4.03 13.47 -20.29
CA GLN A 43 -5.04 13.21 -19.26
C GLN A 43 -4.57 13.69 -17.88
N PRO A 44 -5.42 14.44 -17.14
CA PRO A 44 -5.08 14.92 -15.81
C PRO A 44 -4.91 13.78 -14.83
N LEU A 45 -4.14 14.02 -13.76
CA LEU A 45 -3.82 12.96 -12.77
C LEU A 45 -5.09 12.38 -12.13
N TRP A 46 -6.08 13.21 -11.80
CA TRP A 46 -7.35 12.76 -11.21
C TRP A 46 -8.09 11.76 -12.12
N ALA A 47 -8.08 11.98 -13.44
CA ALA A 47 -8.76 11.09 -14.40
C ALA A 47 -8.05 9.73 -14.48
N ARG A 48 -6.71 9.72 -14.55
CA ARG A 48 -5.93 8.49 -14.53
C ARG A 48 -6.09 7.73 -13.22
N GLU A 49 -6.14 8.43 -12.09
CA GLU A 49 -6.34 7.83 -10.78
C GLU A 49 -7.73 7.19 -10.67
N LEU A 50 -8.77 7.88 -11.10
CA LEU A 50 -10.14 7.33 -11.13
C LEU A 50 -10.24 6.08 -12.02
N ALA A 51 -9.69 6.16 -13.23
CA ALA A 51 -9.68 5.04 -14.16
C ALA A 51 -8.90 3.85 -13.62
N ALA A 52 -7.69 4.06 -13.09
CA ALA A 52 -6.87 3.01 -12.48
C ALA A 52 -7.58 2.35 -11.30
N PHE A 53 -8.18 3.14 -10.43
CA PHE A 53 -8.91 2.65 -9.28
C PHE A 53 -10.10 1.77 -9.69
N ARG A 54 -10.92 2.23 -10.63
CA ARG A 54 -12.09 1.48 -11.10
C ARG A 54 -11.71 0.18 -11.81
N LEU A 55 -10.70 0.22 -12.68
CA LEU A 55 -10.17 -0.97 -13.34
C LEU A 55 -9.58 -1.94 -12.34
N GLY A 56 -8.86 -1.44 -11.32
CA GLY A 56 -8.31 -2.26 -10.24
C GLY A 56 -9.39 -3.00 -9.47
N LEU A 57 -10.50 -2.34 -9.13
CA LEU A 57 -11.65 -2.97 -8.48
C LEU A 57 -12.36 -4.00 -9.36
N ALA A 58 -12.34 -3.81 -10.68
CA ALA A 58 -12.88 -4.75 -11.66
C ALA A 58 -11.94 -5.94 -11.96
N GLY A 59 -10.73 -5.98 -11.37
CA GLY A 59 -9.73 -7.01 -11.64
C GLY A 59 -9.03 -6.86 -13.00
N ASP A 60 -9.13 -5.70 -13.64
CA ASP A 60 -8.50 -5.43 -14.93
C ASP A 60 -7.03 -5.07 -14.78
N ARG A 61 -6.16 -6.00 -15.15
CA ARG A 61 -4.70 -5.90 -14.97
C ARG A 61 -4.02 -4.79 -15.76
N ARG A 62 -4.70 -4.14 -16.70
CA ARG A 62 -4.20 -2.94 -17.38
C ARG A 62 -3.95 -1.78 -16.42
N ALA A 63 -4.63 -1.78 -15.26
CA ALA A 63 -4.44 -0.79 -14.21
C ALA A 63 -3.13 -0.96 -13.40
N PHE A 64 -2.48 -2.13 -13.46
CA PHE A 64 -1.38 -2.49 -12.57
C PHE A 64 -0.27 -1.42 -12.49
N GLU A 65 0.30 -1.05 -13.63
CA GLU A 65 1.42 -0.09 -13.67
C GLU A 65 1.02 1.29 -13.10
N SER A 66 -0.17 1.78 -13.46
CA SER A 66 -0.70 3.05 -12.96
C SER A 66 -0.93 3.01 -11.46
N LEU A 67 -1.45 1.91 -10.92
CA LEU A 67 -1.67 1.73 -9.49
C LEU A 67 -0.35 1.63 -8.71
N VAL A 68 0.67 0.97 -9.26
CA VAL A 68 2.01 0.92 -8.64
C VAL A 68 2.65 2.31 -8.60
N LEU A 69 2.51 3.11 -9.65
CA LEU A 69 2.97 4.50 -9.66
C LEU A 69 2.26 5.35 -8.60
N LEU A 70 0.94 5.18 -8.47
CA LEU A 70 0.14 5.87 -7.44
C LEU A 70 0.47 5.38 -6.02
N LEU A 71 0.76 4.10 -5.82
CA LEU A 71 1.22 3.57 -4.53
C LEU A 71 2.53 4.20 -4.07
N ASN A 72 3.39 4.61 -5.02
CA ASN A 72 4.65 5.30 -4.78
C ASN A 72 4.52 6.84 -4.90
N HIS A 73 3.32 7.39 -4.88
CA HIS A 73 3.11 8.82 -4.99
C HIS A 73 3.48 9.55 -3.68
N ARG A 74 3.89 10.83 -3.79
CA ARG A 74 4.23 11.66 -2.62
C ARG A 74 3.03 12.07 -1.76
N ASP A 75 1.83 12.00 -2.32
CA ASP A 75 0.57 12.35 -1.66
C ASP A 75 -0.07 11.09 -1.04
N PRO A 76 -0.12 10.97 0.30
CA PRO A 76 -0.60 9.77 0.98
C PRO A 76 -2.02 9.34 0.63
N PRO A 77 -3.03 10.23 0.46
CA PRO A 77 -4.36 9.85 0.02
C PRO A 77 -4.38 9.05 -1.30
N ARG A 78 -3.49 9.36 -2.26
CA ARG A 78 -3.37 8.60 -3.52
C ARG A 78 -2.84 7.20 -3.28
N CYS A 79 -1.87 7.07 -2.36
CA CYS A 79 -1.31 5.77 -1.98
C CYS A 79 -2.36 4.85 -1.34
N VAL A 80 -3.27 5.40 -0.53
CA VAL A 80 -4.36 4.63 0.11
C VAL A 80 -5.27 4.01 -0.95
N GLY A 81 -5.79 4.82 -1.89
CA GLY A 81 -6.65 4.33 -2.97
C GLY A 81 -5.95 3.29 -3.86
N ALA A 82 -4.68 3.53 -4.18
CA ALA A 82 -3.88 2.61 -4.98
C ALA A 82 -3.65 1.27 -4.25
N ALA A 83 -3.31 1.30 -2.96
CA ALA A 83 -3.14 0.08 -2.16
C ALA A 83 -4.44 -0.74 -2.11
N TYR A 84 -5.56 -0.08 -1.86
CA TYR A 84 -6.89 -0.71 -1.85
C TYR A 84 -7.24 -1.39 -3.19
N ALA A 85 -7.01 -0.70 -4.31
CA ALA A 85 -7.27 -1.25 -5.64
C ALA A 85 -6.31 -2.39 -6.00
N LEU A 86 -5.02 -2.28 -5.67
CA LEU A 86 -4.01 -3.31 -5.89
C LEU A 86 -4.31 -4.60 -5.12
N ALA A 87 -4.80 -4.50 -3.89
CA ALA A 87 -5.21 -5.67 -3.10
C ALA A 87 -6.34 -6.46 -3.78
N ARG A 88 -7.19 -5.79 -4.57
CA ARG A 88 -8.35 -6.39 -5.25
C ARG A 88 -8.10 -6.75 -6.70
N LEU A 89 -7.07 -6.18 -7.30
CA LEU A 89 -6.71 -6.42 -8.70
C LEU A 89 -6.40 -7.90 -9.00
N GLY A 90 -5.90 -8.64 -8.01
CA GLY A 90 -5.53 -10.06 -8.19
C GLY A 90 -4.36 -10.26 -9.14
N ASP A 91 -3.52 -9.24 -9.35
CA ASP A 91 -2.32 -9.37 -10.18
C ASP A 91 -1.18 -9.99 -9.34
N PRO A 92 -0.59 -11.13 -9.79
CA PRO A 92 0.48 -11.81 -9.06
C PRO A 92 1.75 -10.96 -8.87
N ARG A 93 1.93 -9.91 -9.66
CA ARG A 93 3.07 -8.98 -9.52
C ARG A 93 2.92 -8.03 -8.33
N THR A 94 1.71 -7.89 -7.77
CA THR A 94 1.40 -6.88 -6.74
C THR A 94 2.29 -7.04 -5.51
N ALA A 95 2.44 -8.25 -4.99
CA ALA A 95 3.24 -8.49 -3.79
C ALA A 95 4.72 -8.14 -4.01
N ARG A 96 5.29 -8.51 -5.16
CA ARG A 96 6.68 -8.17 -5.51
C ARG A 96 6.88 -6.66 -5.66
N ALA A 97 5.93 -5.96 -6.31
CA ALA A 97 5.97 -4.50 -6.43
C ALA A 97 5.90 -3.80 -5.06
N ALA A 98 4.96 -4.24 -4.21
CA ALA A 98 4.84 -3.71 -2.85
C ALA A 98 6.11 -3.97 -2.01
N ALA A 99 6.72 -5.17 -2.11
CA ALA A 99 7.97 -5.50 -1.44
C ALA A 99 9.13 -4.59 -1.91
N ALA A 100 9.26 -4.38 -3.21
CA ALA A 100 10.26 -3.49 -3.77
C ALA A 100 10.10 -2.04 -3.27
N LEU A 101 8.87 -1.53 -3.17
CA LEU A 101 8.59 -0.19 -2.65
C LEU A 101 8.82 -0.10 -1.13
N ALA A 102 8.42 -1.10 -0.35
CA ALA A 102 8.62 -1.15 1.09
C ALA A 102 10.09 -1.15 1.49
N THR A 103 10.93 -1.85 0.72
CA THR A 103 12.36 -2.00 0.99
C THR A 103 13.24 -0.94 0.33
N ASN A 104 12.66 0.01 -0.43
CA ASN A 104 13.42 1.06 -1.10
C ASN A 104 13.89 2.14 -0.11
N GLU A 105 15.18 2.16 0.19
CA GLU A 105 15.76 3.11 1.14
C GLU A 105 15.73 4.57 0.67
N LEU A 106 15.66 4.82 -0.62
CA LEU A 106 15.52 6.17 -1.18
C LEU A 106 14.10 6.74 -1.03
N ARG A 107 13.13 5.91 -0.66
CA ARG A 107 11.72 6.25 -0.63
C ARG A 107 11.02 5.87 0.68
N VAL A 108 11.76 5.75 1.77
CA VAL A 108 11.25 5.28 3.08
C VAL A 108 10.06 6.11 3.58
N ALA A 109 10.06 7.43 3.34
CA ALA A 109 8.95 8.31 3.71
C ALA A 109 7.59 7.85 3.12
N TYR A 110 7.60 7.06 2.05
CA TYR A 110 6.42 6.58 1.33
C TYR A 110 6.17 5.07 1.53
N ALA A 111 6.98 4.40 2.36
CA ALA A 111 6.91 2.94 2.55
C ALA A 111 5.69 2.46 3.35
N LEU A 112 4.98 3.35 4.06
CA LEU A 112 3.88 2.96 4.95
C LEU A 112 2.77 2.19 4.24
N HIS A 113 2.30 2.66 3.09
CA HIS A 113 1.21 2.02 2.35
C HIS A 113 1.66 0.73 1.65
N PRO A 114 2.85 0.64 1.03
CA PRO A 114 3.43 -0.63 0.59
C PRO A 114 3.54 -1.68 1.71
N VAL A 115 3.98 -1.30 2.92
CA VAL A 115 4.04 -2.19 4.09
C VAL A 115 2.64 -2.72 4.45
N ARG A 116 1.64 -1.84 4.55
CA ARG A 116 0.26 -2.24 4.86
C ARG A 116 -0.33 -3.16 3.78
N LEU A 117 -0.07 -2.87 2.51
CA LEU A 117 -0.50 -3.71 1.40
C LEU A 117 0.10 -5.13 1.49
N LEU A 118 1.39 -5.26 1.84
CA LEU A 118 2.02 -6.56 2.06
C LEU A 118 1.33 -7.37 3.16
N VAL A 119 0.92 -6.71 4.24
CA VAL A 119 0.18 -7.37 5.34
C VAL A 119 -1.18 -7.88 4.85
N GLU A 120 -1.89 -7.08 4.05
CA GLU A 120 -3.20 -7.46 3.48
C GLU A 120 -3.08 -8.64 2.49
N LEU A 121 -2.06 -8.63 1.63
CA LEU A 121 -1.84 -9.65 0.61
C LEU A 121 -1.45 -11.01 1.17
N ARG A 122 -0.78 -11.07 2.34
CA ARG A 122 -0.27 -12.32 2.96
C ARG A 122 0.53 -13.19 2.00
N ALA A 123 1.22 -12.58 1.05
CA ALA A 123 2.00 -13.27 0.03
C ALA A 123 3.37 -13.75 0.57
N PRO A 124 4.04 -14.69 -0.11
CA PRO A 124 5.37 -15.15 0.30
C PRO A 124 6.40 -14.03 0.47
N GLU A 125 6.29 -12.95 -0.31
CA GLU A 125 7.14 -11.77 -0.24
C GLU A 125 6.89 -10.90 1.00
N SER A 126 5.72 -11.03 1.65
CA SER A 126 5.31 -10.12 2.72
C SER A 126 6.26 -10.17 3.92
N VAL A 127 6.45 -11.36 4.51
CA VAL A 127 7.27 -11.50 5.72
C VAL A 127 8.73 -11.08 5.49
N PRO A 128 9.44 -11.57 4.45
CA PRO A 128 10.81 -11.15 4.19
C PRO A 128 10.96 -9.64 3.99
N ALA A 129 10.04 -9.01 3.25
CA ALA A 129 10.10 -7.57 3.00
C ALA A 129 9.86 -6.75 4.29
N LEU A 130 8.91 -7.17 5.14
CA LEU A 130 8.66 -6.51 6.41
C LEU A 130 9.84 -6.66 7.38
N ILE A 131 10.46 -7.85 7.47
CA ILE A 131 11.66 -8.09 8.29
C ILE A 131 12.77 -7.14 7.83
N THR A 132 13.12 -7.16 6.53
CA THR A 132 14.17 -6.30 5.98
C THR A 132 13.89 -4.81 6.21
N THR A 133 12.63 -4.40 6.07
CA THR A 133 12.26 -2.99 6.32
C THR A 133 12.41 -2.65 7.79
N LEU A 134 11.96 -3.51 8.71
CA LEU A 134 12.06 -3.28 10.15
C LEU A 134 13.51 -3.23 10.61
N GLU A 135 14.36 -4.20 10.26
CA GLU A 135 15.79 -4.23 10.60
C GLU A 135 16.51 -2.91 10.28
N ARG A 136 16.18 -2.32 9.14
CA ARG A 136 16.73 -1.03 8.72
C ARG A 136 16.20 0.16 9.53
N ARG A 137 15.01 0.02 10.16
CA ARG A 137 14.34 1.06 10.98
C ARG A 137 14.67 0.97 12.47
N LEU A 138 15.35 -0.11 12.91
CA LEU A 138 15.82 -0.25 14.29
C LEU A 138 17.13 0.52 14.59
N ARG A 139 17.59 1.34 13.65
CA ARG A 139 18.78 2.21 13.87
C ARG A 139 18.44 3.33 14.88
N PRO A 140 19.41 3.75 15.70
CA PRO A 140 19.20 4.87 16.61
C PRO A 140 18.73 6.13 15.88
N HIS A 141 17.69 6.79 16.43
CA HIS A 141 17.13 8.03 15.90
C HIS A 141 16.53 7.94 14.47
N ASP A 142 16.09 6.75 14.04
CA ASP A 142 15.38 6.62 12.76
C ASP A 142 14.09 7.46 12.77
N PRO A 143 13.90 8.37 11.80
CA PRO A 143 12.76 9.29 11.79
C PRO A 143 11.45 8.63 11.33
N TYR A 144 11.52 7.42 10.76
CA TYR A 144 10.38 6.74 10.14
C TYR A 144 9.66 5.77 11.09
N ARG A 145 9.46 6.20 12.34
CA ARG A 145 8.80 5.40 13.39
C ARG A 145 7.48 4.77 12.95
N ARG A 146 6.65 5.50 12.16
CA ARG A 146 5.36 4.98 11.69
C ARG A 146 5.52 3.78 10.76
N VAL A 147 6.58 3.76 9.95
CA VAL A 147 6.90 2.61 9.08
C VAL A 147 7.37 1.43 9.92
N ALA A 148 8.26 1.67 10.90
CA ALA A 148 8.72 0.63 11.83
C ALA A 148 7.55 0.01 12.60
N LEU A 149 6.67 0.82 13.16
CA LEU A 149 5.49 0.36 13.89
C LEU A 149 4.58 -0.50 13.00
N ALA A 150 4.30 -0.04 11.78
CA ALA A 150 3.49 -0.81 10.83
C ALA A 150 4.14 -2.17 10.46
N CYS A 151 5.47 -2.26 10.40
CA CYS A 151 6.16 -3.52 10.20
C CYS A 151 6.00 -4.46 11.42
N VAL A 152 6.16 -3.93 12.65
CA VAL A 152 5.98 -4.72 13.89
C VAL A 152 4.57 -5.29 13.98
N GLU A 153 3.55 -4.44 13.84
CA GLU A 153 2.13 -4.83 13.87
C GLU A 153 1.80 -5.84 12.75
N GLY A 154 2.32 -5.57 11.56
CA GLY A 154 2.13 -6.43 10.38
C GLY A 154 2.75 -7.81 10.55
N LEU A 155 3.98 -7.91 11.06
CA LEU A 155 4.64 -9.17 11.35
C LEU A 155 3.89 -9.98 12.40
N GLY A 156 3.38 -9.32 13.45
CA GLY A 156 2.50 -9.95 14.43
C GLY A 156 1.19 -10.47 13.82
N THR A 157 0.60 -9.73 12.87
CA THR A 157 -0.62 -10.13 12.16
C THR A 157 -0.39 -11.32 11.22
N LEU A 158 0.78 -11.39 10.58
CA LEU A 158 1.15 -12.51 9.72
C LEU A 158 1.50 -13.77 10.50
N GLY A 159 1.98 -13.64 11.73
CA GLY A 159 2.20 -14.77 12.64
C GLY A 159 3.35 -15.70 12.27
N ASP A 160 4.28 -15.29 11.43
CA ASP A 160 5.37 -16.11 10.92
C ASP A 160 6.55 -16.15 11.93
N VAL A 161 7.00 -17.36 12.26
CA VAL A 161 8.09 -17.57 13.24
C VAL A 161 9.40 -16.90 12.85
N ARG A 162 9.65 -16.70 11.56
CA ARG A 162 10.85 -16.01 11.04
C ARG A 162 10.96 -14.56 11.50
N ALA A 163 9.85 -13.95 11.91
CA ALA A 163 9.83 -12.58 12.42
C ALA A 163 10.30 -12.46 13.88
N ARG A 164 10.37 -13.55 14.64
CA ARG A 164 10.71 -13.51 16.08
C ARG A 164 12.04 -12.79 16.38
N PRO A 165 13.14 -13.03 15.65
CA PRO A 165 14.42 -12.36 15.95
C PRO A 165 14.31 -10.83 15.87
N VAL A 166 13.80 -10.28 14.77
CA VAL A 166 13.69 -8.84 14.58
C VAL A 166 12.68 -8.18 15.52
N LEU A 167 11.59 -8.89 15.88
CA LEU A 167 10.63 -8.42 16.87
C LEU A 167 11.21 -8.40 18.28
N THR A 168 12.10 -9.37 18.60
CA THR A 168 12.83 -9.37 19.87
C THR A 168 13.81 -8.20 19.96
N GLU A 169 14.49 -7.89 18.86
CA GLU A 169 15.34 -6.69 18.78
C GLU A 169 14.52 -5.40 18.95
N ALA A 170 13.32 -5.34 18.38
CA ALA A 170 12.41 -4.19 18.49
C ALA A 170 11.98 -3.90 19.95
N LEU A 171 12.04 -4.88 20.88
CA LEU A 171 11.77 -4.65 22.31
C LEU A 171 12.74 -3.64 22.95
N ALA A 172 13.96 -3.52 22.44
CA ALA A 172 14.94 -2.56 22.94
C ALA A 172 14.61 -1.09 22.53
N HIS A 173 13.64 -0.89 21.65
CA HIS A 173 13.21 0.42 21.17
C HIS A 173 11.94 0.88 21.91
N PRO A 174 12.02 1.87 22.83
CA PRO A 174 10.87 2.25 23.68
C PRO A 174 9.60 2.57 22.89
N ALA A 175 9.77 3.12 21.69
CA ALA A 175 8.66 3.50 20.81
C ALA A 175 7.96 2.30 20.13
N LEU A 176 8.55 1.12 20.15
CA LEU A 176 8.07 -0.10 19.49
C LEU A 176 7.82 -1.24 20.48
N ALA A 177 8.33 -1.13 21.72
CA ALA A 177 8.38 -2.22 22.69
C ALA A 177 7.00 -2.84 22.97
N GLU A 178 5.99 -2.03 23.22
CA GLU A 178 4.62 -2.49 23.47
C GLU A 178 4.07 -3.28 22.26
N ALA A 179 4.16 -2.71 21.07
CA ALA A 179 3.71 -3.39 19.85
C ALA A 179 4.50 -4.66 19.55
N ALA A 180 5.80 -4.69 19.90
CA ALA A 180 6.64 -5.86 19.72
C ALA A 180 6.26 -7.00 20.69
N VAL A 181 5.89 -6.67 21.94
CA VAL A 181 5.34 -7.65 22.90
C VAL A 181 4.07 -8.28 22.34
N ASP A 182 3.14 -7.45 21.88
CA ASP A 182 1.87 -7.90 21.30
C ASP A 182 2.08 -8.75 20.04
N ALA A 183 3.00 -8.33 19.17
CA ALA A 183 3.34 -9.08 17.96
C ALA A 183 3.94 -10.45 18.29
N LEU A 184 4.89 -10.52 19.25
CA LEU A 184 5.51 -11.77 19.68
C LEU A 184 4.51 -12.74 20.33
N ALA A 185 3.50 -12.22 21.03
CA ALA A 185 2.45 -13.02 21.64
C ALA A 185 1.55 -13.72 20.60
N ARG A 186 1.42 -13.15 19.40
CA ARG A 186 0.63 -13.72 18.29
C ARG A 186 1.39 -14.75 17.46
N ILE A 187 2.71 -14.82 17.58
CA ILE A 187 3.55 -15.74 16.82
C ILE A 187 3.76 -17.02 17.62
N PRO A 188 3.53 -18.22 17.04
CA PRO A 188 3.76 -19.49 17.72
C PRO A 188 5.18 -19.56 18.30
N LYS A 189 5.30 -20.15 19.48
CA LYS A 189 6.63 -20.47 20.05
C LYS A 189 7.24 -21.56 19.18
N SER A 190 8.49 -21.35 18.74
CA SER A 190 9.24 -22.42 18.09
C SER A 190 9.33 -23.59 19.06
N GLY A 191 8.80 -24.75 18.69
CA GLY A 191 8.92 -25.97 19.43
C GLY A 191 10.36 -26.47 19.42
#